data_58f4aa99f86928f7937b6eb746efff7c
#
_entry.id   58f4aa99f86928f7937b6eb746efff7c
#
_cell.length_a   1.000
_cell.length_b   1.000
_cell.length_c   1.000
_cell.angle_alpha   90.00
_cell.angle_beta   90.00
_cell.angle_gamma   90.00
#
_symmetry.space_group_name_H-M   'P 1'
#
loop_
_entity.id
_entity.type
_entity.pdbx_description
1 polymer ?
#
loop_
_entity_poly.entity_id
_entity_poly.type
_entity_poly.pdbx_seq_one_letter_code
_entity_poly.pdbx_strand_id
1 'polypeptide(L)'
;LHEAFFAAFFGALFYVRNVSVPALAGMDPAFTLWKDFTAAWPSAGPKGPSFTPMGAWGIPALNTAILLTSGATLTWAHWGLLKNNRSQLNLGLLLTIILGVTFLGFQAYEYHHAYTEMGLTLGAGVYGATFFMLTGFHGFHVTLGAVMLMVVYGRCLKGHFSAERHFAFEGVAWYWHFVDVVWLGLFILVYWL
;
A
#
# COMPACT_ATOMS: atom_id res chain seq x y z
N LEU A 1 4.24 -3.27 -16.23
CA LEU A 1 3.49 -2.01 -16.32
C LEU A 1 3.12 -1.48 -14.92
N HIS A 2 2.57 -2.30 -14.01
CA HIS A 2 2.18 -1.86 -12.65
C HIS A 2 3.38 -1.40 -11.81
N GLU A 3 4.50 -2.08 -11.92
CA GLU A 3 5.76 -1.71 -11.25
C GLU A 3 6.25 -0.31 -11.66
N ALA A 4 6.11 0.04 -12.95
CA ALA A 4 6.52 1.34 -13.46
C ALA A 4 5.68 2.49 -12.88
N PHE A 5 4.38 2.28 -12.64
CA PHE A 5 3.53 3.29 -11.98
C PHE A 5 3.94 3.53 -10.54
N PHE A 6 4.18 2.46 -9.76
CA PHE A 6 4.66 2.63 -8.39
C PHE A 6 6.03 3.30 -8.35
N ALA A 7 6.96 2.91 -9.23
CA ALA A 7 8.26 3.56 -9.33
C ALA A 7 8.14 5.05 -9.65
N ALA A 8 7.22 5.43 -10.56
CA ALA A 8 6.96 6.83 -10.89
C ALA A 8 6.38 7.60 -9.69
N PHE A 9 5.45 7.02 -8.95
CA PHE A 9 4.86 7.66 -7.76
C PHE A 9 5.86 7.80 -6.60
N PHE A 10 6.70 6.79 -6.35
CA PHE A 10 7.78 6.89 -5.39
C PHE A 10 8.84 7.90 -5.83
N GLY A 11 9.16 7.96 -7.12
CA GLY A 11 10.03 8.98 -7.69
C GLY A 11 9.46 10.39 -7.52
N ALA A 12 8.16 10.57 -7.74
CA ALA A 12 7.47 11.84 -7.50
C ALA A 12 7.52 12.24 -6.01
N LEU A 13 7.26 11.30 -5.09
CA LEU A 13 7.38 11.53 -3.65
C LEU A 13 8.79 11.96 -3.28
N PHE A 14 9.81 11.25 -3.77
CA PHE A 14 11.22 11.58 -3.54
C PHE A 14 11.55 12.97 -4.05
N TYR A 15 11.16 13.29 -5.29
CA TYR A 15 11.44 14.59 -5.90
C TYR A 15 10.78 15.73 -5.13
N VAL A 16 9.51 15.59 -4.78
CA VAL A 16 8.78 16.60 -4.05
C VAL A 16 9.38 16.84 -2.67
N ARG A 17 9.69 15.78 -1.94
CA ARG A 17 10.23 15.85 -0.59
C ARG A 17 11.64 16.44 -0.55
N ASN A 18 12.53 16.01 -1.46
CA ASN A 18 13.95 16.31 -1.39
C ASN A 18 14.38 17.48 -2.29
N VAL A 19 13.55 17.85 -3.26
CA VAL A 19 13.86 18.91 -4.23
C VAL A 19 12.84 20.05 -4.16
N SER A 20 11.55 19.75 -4.40
CA SER A 20 10.55 20.83 -4.53
C SER A 20 10.28 21.57 -3.22
N VAL A 21 10.09 20.86 -2.10
CA VAL A 21 9.81 21.47 -0.80
C VAL A 21 11.02 22.29 -0.31
N PRO A 22 12.27 21.81 -0.35
CA PRO A 22 13.45 22.62 -0.03
C PRO A 22 13.62 23.83 -0.95
N ALA A 23 13.37 23.69 -2.25
CA ALA A 23 13.48 24.79 -3.21
C ALA A 23 12.50 25.94 -2.90
N LEU A 24 11.28 25.63 -2.42
CA LEU A 24 10.29 26.63 -2.02
C LEU A 24 10.72 27.43 -0.76
N ALA A 25 11.52 26.84 0.12
CA ALA A 25 12.04 27.50 1.30
C ALA A 25 13.28 28.43 1.01
N GLY A 26 13.74 28.40 -0.25
CA GLY A 26 14.84 29.26 -0.70
C GLY A 26 16.19 28.55 -0.68
N MET A 27 16.50 27.83 -1.76
CA MET A 27 17.87 27.38 -2.03
C MET A 27 18.78 28.52 -2.41
N ASP A 28 18.21 29.65 -2.88
CA ASP A 28 18.91 30.88 -3.22
C ASP A 28 18.30 32.08 -2.43
N PRO A 29 19.05 32.75 -1.54
CA PRO A 29 18.56 33.89 -0.78
C PRO A 29 18.08 35.06 -1.66
N ALA A 30 18.56 35.16 -2.91
CA ALA A 30 18.15 36.15 -3.88
C ALA A 30 16.77 35.90 -4.50
N PHE A 31 16.26 34.65 -4.44
CA PHE A 31 15.03 34.23 -5.08
C PHE A 31 14.05 33.54 -4.13
N THR A 32 13.99 33.90 -2.86
CA THR A 32 13.06 33.33 -1.90
C THR A 32 11.63 33.83 -2.16
N LEU A 33 10.79 33.01 -2.83
CA LEU A 33 9.39 33.34 -3.07
C LEU A 33 8.56 33.39 -1.78
N TRP A 34 8.92 32.58 -0.79
CA TRP A 34 8.19 32.39 0.46
C TRP A 34 9.13 32.53 1.66
N LYS A 35 9.33 33.79 2.13
CA LYS A 35 10.30 34.11 3.19
C LYS A 35 10.02 33.44 4.54
N ASP A 36 8.75 33.15 4.82
CA ASP A 36 8.30 32.56 6.10
C ASP A 36 8.07 31.05 6.01
N PHE A 37 8.37 30.42 4.86
CA PHE A 37 8.19 28.99 4.68
C PHE A 37 9.45 28.22 5.09
N THR A 38 9.27 27.27 5.99
CA THR A 38 10.34 26.34 6.40
C THR A 38 10.18 25.01 5.66
N ALA A 39 11.28 24.51 5.08
CA ALA A 39 11.31 23.20 4.43
C ALA A 39 11.22 22.09 5.46
N ALA A 40 10.02 21.74 5.86
CA ALA A 40 9.74 20.61 6.73
C ALA A 40 8.91 19.58 5.99
N TRP A 41 9.11 18.30 6.26
CA TRP A 41 8.28 17.23 5.77
C TRP A 41 7.65 16.50 6.97
N PRO A 42 6.36 16.17 6.95
CA PRO A 42 5.34 16.38 5.89
C PRO A 42 4.88 17.84 5.76
N SER A 43 4.59 18.29 4.52
CA SER A 43 4.23 19.67 4.21
C SER A 43 3.03 19.76 3.26
N ALA A 44 2.15 20.73 3.52
CA ALA A 44 1.10 21.13 2.58
C ALA A 44 1.59 22.11 1.51
N GLY A 45 2.81 22.64 1.69
CA GLY A 45 3.34 23.76 0.92
C GLY A 45 3.03 25.11 1.56
N PRO A 46 3.57 26.22 1.00
CA PRO A 46 3.52 27.55 1.63
C PRO A 46 2.10 28.14 1.80
N LYS A 47 1.15 27.69 1.04
CA LYS A 47 -0.28 28.12 1.08
C LYS A 47 -1.24 26.98 1.37
N GLY A 48 -0.74 25.79 1.72
CA GLY A 48 -1.59 24.65 2.01
C GLY A 48 -2.30 24.77 3.36
N PRO A 49 -3.46 24.09 3.54
CA PRO A 49 -4.17 24.04 4.81
C PRO A 49 -3.34 23.32 5.88
N SER A 50 -3.57 23.64 7.14
CA SER A 50 -3.04 22.85 8.25
C SER A 50 -3.67 21.46 8.28
N PHE A 51 -2.85 20.45 8.46
CA PHE A 51 -3.29 19.05 8.62
C PHE A 51 -2.44 18.35 9.69
N THR A 52 -2.94 17.27 10.23
CA THR A 52 -2.16 16.38 11.09
C THR A 52 -1.66 15.21 10.24
N PRO A 53 -0.33 14.94 10.20
CA PRO A 53 0.20 13.81 9.43
C PRO A 53 -0.21 12.49 10.06
N MET A 54 -0.37 11.47 9.21
CA MET A 54 -0.70 10.12 9.65
C MET A 54 0.53 9.49 10.35
N GLY A 55 0.35 9.05 11.59
CA GLY A 55 1.42 8.36 12.34
C GLY A 55 1.64 6.94 11.85
N ALA A 56 2.89 6.49 11.83
CA ALA A 56 3.24 5.12 11.42
C ALA A 56 2.74 4.04 12.41
N TRP A 57 2.70 4.38 13.69
CA TRP A 57 2.31 3.45 14.76
C TRP A 57 0.80 3.45 14.98
N GLY A 58 0.24 2.27 15.26
CA GLY A 58 -1.19 2.05 15.39
C GLY A 58 -1.76 1.27 14.20
N ILE A 59 -2.75 1.83 13.49
CA ILE A 59 -3.43 1.15 12.37
C ILE A 59 -2.46 0.82 11.22
N PRO A 60 -1.56 1.70 10.74
CA PRO A 60 -0.64 1.35 9.67
C PRO A 60 0.32 0.21 10.03
N ALA A 61 0.84 0.18 11.26
CA ALA A 61 1.68 -0.91 11.73
C ALA A 61 0.90 -2.24 11.83
N LEU A 62 -0.34 -2.20 12.32
CA LEU A 62 -1.24 -3.36 12.35
C LEU A 62 -1.55 -3.85 10.93
N ASN A 63 -1.87 -2.95 10.01
CA ASN A 63 -2.10 -3.28 8.61
C ASN A 63 -0.87 -3.93 7.96
N THR A 64 0.32 -3.45 8.28
CA THR A 64 1.57 -4.07 7.82
C THR A 64 1.70 -5.51 8.33
N ALA A 65 1.43 -5.76 9.62
CA ALA A 65 1.47 -7.10 10.18
C ALA A 65 0.42 -8.02 9.55
N ILE A 66 -0.79 -7.54 9.30
CA ILE A 66 -1.88 -8.28 8.64
C ILE A 66 -1.45 -8.68 7.23
N LEU A 67 -0.93 -7.74 6.44
CA LEU A 67 -0.58 -7.99 5.05
C LEU A 67 0.61 -8.96 4.94
N LEU A 68 1.67 -8.78 5.73
CA LEU A 68 2.80 -9.71 5.78
C LEU A 68 2.38 -11.12 6.22
N THR A 69 1.45 -11.22 7.20
CA THR A 69 0.90 -12.51 7.61
C THR A 69 0.10 -13.14 6.47
N SER A 70 -0.61 -12.35 5.68
CA SER A 70 -1.35 -12.85 4.51
C SER A 70 -0.41 -13.42 3.45
N GLY A 71 0.74 -12.81 3.22
CA GLY A 71 1.79 -13.36 2.35
C GLY A 71 2.34 -14.70 2.85
N ALA A 72 2.58 -14.81 4.17
CA ALA A 72 3.01 -16.07 4.78
C ALA A 72 1.95 -17.18 4.65
N THR A 73 0.67 -16.87 4.87
CA THR A 73 -0.43 -17.84 4.71
C THR A 73 -0.61 -18.27 3.25
N LEU A 74 -0.38 -17.38 2.29
CA LEU A 74 -0.39 -17.71 0.87
C LEU A 74 0.75 -18.66 0.49
N THR A 75 1.95 -18.40 0.98
CA THR A 75 3.11 -19.29 0.79
C THR A 75 2.84 -20.67 1.39
N TRP A 76 2.25 -20.71 2.58
CA TRP A 76 1.85 -21.97 3.23
C TRP A 76 0.79 -22.72 2.41
N ALA A 77 -0.17 -22.03 1.81
CA ALA A 77 -1.15 -22.60 0.87
C ALA A 77 -0.47 -23.17 -0.37
N HIS A 78 0.52 -22.46 -0.93
CA HIS A 78 1.30 -22.93 -2.08
C HIS A 78 2.06 -24.24 -1.78
N TRP A 79 2.68 -24.34 -0.60
CA TRP A 79 3.28 -25.61 -0.17
C TRP A 79 2.24 -26.75 -0.03
N GLY A 80 1.03 -26.43 0.41
CA GLY A 80 -0.09 -27.38 0.44
C GLY A 80 -0.44 -27.91 -0.96
N LEU A 81 -0.44 -27.02 -1.95
CA LEU A 81 -0.69 -27.39 -3.35
C LEU A 81 0.39 -28.34 -3.89
N LEU A 82 1.67 -28.02 -3.67
CA LEU A 82 2.81 -28.84 -4.11
C LEU A 82 2.82 -30.23 -3.44
N LYS A 83 2.37 -30.32 -2.19
CA LYS A 83 2.26 -31.58 -1.43
C LYS A 83 0.94 -32.32 -1.67
N ASN A 84 0.08 -31.87 -2.58
CA ASN A 84 -1.27 -32.36 -2.80
C ASN A 84 -2.17 -32.38 -1.53
N ASN A 85 -1.87 -31.52 -0.55
CA ASN A 85 -2.67 -31.36 0.66
C ASN A 85 -3.76 -30.30 0.45
N ARG A 86 -4.95 -30.76 0.04
CA ARG A 86 -6.09 -29.91 -0.27
C ARG A 86 -6.61 -29.11 0.93
N SER A 87 -6.54 -29.67 2.12
CA SER A 87 -6.98 -28.98 3.35
C SER A 87 -6.08 -27.78 3.64
N GLN A 88 -4.77 -27.99 3.59
CA GLN A 88 -3.77 -26.92 3.80
C GLN A 88 -3.92 -25.82 2.74
N LEU A 89 -4.07 -26.18 1.46
CA LEU A 89 -4.27 -25.26 0.36
C LEU A 89 -5.51 -24.37 0.59
N ASN A 90 -6.65 -24.99 0.83
CA ASN A 90 -7.91 -24.27 0.98
C ASN A 90 -7.92 -23.39 2.23
N LEU A 91 -7.42 -23.89 3.36
CA LEU A 91 -7.35 -23.11 4.60
C LEU A 91 -6.40 -21.92 4.45
N GLY A 92 -5.22 -22.12 3.87
CA GLY A 92 -4.24 -21.05 3.66
C GLY A 92 -4.77 -19.95 2.73
N LEU A 93 -5.42 -20.31 1.62
CA LEU A 93 -6.06 -19.34 0.72
C LEU A 93 -7.19 -18.57 1.40
N LEU A 94 -8.05 -19.27 2.16
CA LEU A 94 -9.13 -18.62 2.90
C LEU A 94 -8.59 -17.61 3.92
N LEU A 95 -7.56 -17.99 4.68
CA LEU A 95 -6.90 -17.08 5.63
C LEU A 95 -6.31 -15.87 4.93
N THR A 96 -5.63 -16.06 3.80
CA THR A 96 -5.07 -14.98 2.99
C THR A 96 -6.15 -14.00 2.54
N ILE A 97 -7.28 -14.48 2.04
CA ILE A 97 -8.40 -13.66 1.60
C ILE A 97 -8.99 -12.87 2.77
N ILE A 98 -9.22 -13.52 3.92
CA ILE A 98 -9.75 -12.85 5.12
C ILE A 98 -8.81 -11.72 5.57
N LEU A 99 -7.51 -11.99 5.64
CA LEU A 99 -6.51 -10.98 6.03
C LEU A 99 -6.45 -9.83 5.02
N GLY A 100 -6.50 -10.11 3.71
CA GLY A 100 -6.53 -9.08 2.68
C GLY A 100 -7.77 -8.19 2.75
N VAL A 101 -8.96 -8.78 2.97
CA VAL A 101 -10.20 -8.01 3.15
C VAL A 101 -10.17 -7.21 4.45
N THR A 102 -9.60 -7.75 5.53
CA THR A 102 -9.42 -7.05 6.81
C THR A 102 -8.50 -5.84 6.64
N PHE A 103 -7.40 -5.99 5.92
CA PHE A 103 -6.51 -4.88 5.56
C PHE A 103 -7.27 -3.76 4.84
N LEU A 104 -8.08 -4.09 3.82
CA LEU A 104 -8.90 -3.10 3.10
C LEU A 104 -9.91 -2.40 4.02
N GLY A 105 -10.49 -3.12 4.96
CA GLY A 105 -11.40 -2.54 5.96
C GLY A 105 -10.71 -1.51 6.86
N PHE A 106 -9.52 -1.83 7.37
CA PHE A 106 -8.74 -0.87 8.16
C PHE A 106 -8.24 0.30 7.31
N GLN A 107 -7.86 0.08 6.06
CA GLN A 107 -7.46 1.17 5.16
C GLN A 107 -8.62 2.13 4.88
N ALA A 108 -9.84 1.61 4.69
CA ALA A 108 -11.02 2.44 4.51
C ALA A 108 -11.36 3.23 5.78
N TYR A 109 -11.22 2.62 6.95
CA TYR A 109 -11.38 3.29 8.24
C TYR A 109 -10.34 4.40 8.43
N GLU A 110 -9.08 4.15 8.10
CA GLU A 110 -8.00 5.12 8.17
C GLU A 110 -8.25 6.32 7.25
N TYR A 111 -8.76 6.11 6.04
CA TYR A 111 -9.15 7.19 5.13
C TYR A 111 -10.29 8.01 5.69
N HIS A 112 -11.31 7.38 6.26
CA HIS A 112 -12.41 8.09 6.90
C HIS A 112 -11.89 8.98 8.05
N HIS A 113 -11.06 8.45 8.92
CA HIS A 113 -10.43 9.18 10.03
C HIS A 113 -9.56 10.35 9.51
N ALA A 114 -8.74 10.13 8.47
CA ALA A 114 -7.93 11.18 7.86
C ALA A 114 -8.76 12.36 7.37
N TYR A 115 -9.89 12.09 6.70
CA TYR A 115 -10.78 13.11 6.16
C TYR A 115 -11.58 13.86 7.23
N THR A 116 -12.04 13.16 8.29
CA THR A 116 -12.96 13.74 9.29
C THR A 116 -12.26 14.41 10.45
N GLU A 117 -11.12 13.86 10.89
CA GLU A 117 -10.49 14.28 12.14
C GLU A 117 -9.11 14.94 11.95
N MET A 118 -8.39 14.56 10.90
CA MET A 118 -7.02 15.05 10.69
C MET A 118 -6.93 16.20 9.68
N GLY A 119 -8.00 16.54 8.99
CA GLY A 119 -8.00 17.51 7.89
C GLY A 119 -7.10 17.09 6.71
N LEU A 120 -6.64 15.84 6.73
CA LEU A 120 -5.82 15.27 5.68
C LEU A 120 -6.72 14.80 4.54
N THR A 121 -6.75 15.59 3.48
CA THR A 121 -7.56 15.32 2.28
C THR A 121 -6.68 15.29 1.04
N LEU A 122 -7.23 14.86 -0.09
CA LEU A 122 -6.52 14.90 -1.38
C LEU A 122 -6.07 16.34 -1.72
N GLY A 123 -6.82 17.35 -1.28
CA GLY A 123 -6.53 18.77 -1.46
C GLY A 123 -5.65 19.40 -0.37
N ALA A 124 -5.21 18.64 0.62
CA ALA A 124 -4.37 19.13 1.73
C ALA A 124 -2.91 19.39 1.31
N GLY A 125 -2.69 19.81 0.07
CA GLY A 125 -1.37 20.11 -0.47
C GLY A 125 -0.59 18.89 -0.93
N VAL A 126 0.71 19.05 -1.05
CA VAL A 126 1.60 18.06 -1.68
C VAL A 126 1.65 16.74 -0.91
N TYR A 127 1.70 16.79 0.43
CA TYR A 127 1.70 15.58 1.24
C TYR A 127 0.38 14.81 1.10
N GLY A 128 -0.77 15.50 1.23
CA GLY A 128 -2.07 14.86 1.07
C GLY A 128 -2.25 14.23 -0.31
N ALA A 129 -1.87 14.95 -1.37
CA ALA A 129 -1.95 14.43 -2.74
C ALA A 129 -1.08 13.18 -2.93
N THR A 130 0.19 13.19 -2.50
CA THR A 130 1.10 12.04 -2.64
C THR A 130 0.67 10.87 -1.75
N PHE A 131 0.20 11.14 -0.53
CA PHE A 131 -0.32 10.13 0.38
C PHE A 131 -1.49 9.36 -0.23
N PHE A 132 -2.55 10.06 -0.64
CA PHE A 132 -3.75 9.40 -1.19
C PHE A 132 -3.53 8.78 -2.56
N MET A 133 -2.66 9.35 -3.39
CA MET A 133 -2.30 8.74 -4.68
C MET A 133 -1.59 7.40 -4.48
N LEU A 134 -0.55 7.37 -3.65
CA LEU A 134 0.23 6.17 -3.41
C LEU A 134 -0.57 5.08 -2.69
N THR A 135 -1.19 5.42 -1.55
CA THR A 135 -1.93 4.46 -0.75
C THR A 135 -3.24 4.03 -1.42
N GLY A 136 -3.92 4.94 -2.14
CA GLY A 136 -5.13 4.62 -2.89
C GLY A 136 -4.87 3.73 -4.10
N PHE A 137 -3.80 3.99 -4.85
CA PHE A 137 -3.38 3.12 -5.95
C PHE A 137 -2.96 1.74 -5.45
N HIS A 138 -2.28 1.68 -4.29
CA HIS A 138 -1.99 0.42 -3.62
C HIS A 138 -3.28 -0.31 -3.21
N GLY A 139 -4.23 0.36 -2.54
CA GLY A 139 -5.50 -0.22 -2.13
C GLY A 139 -6.33 -0.78 -3.30
N PHE A 140 -6.28 -0.12 -4.46
CA PHE A 140 -6.85 -0.65 -5.70
C PHE A 140 -6.21 -1.98 -6.09
N HIS A 141 -4.87 -2.09 -6.02
CA HIS A 141 -4.14 -3.32 -6.35
C HIS A 141 -4.39 -4.44 -5.34
N VAL A 142 -4.50 -4.11 -4.05
CA VAL A 142 -4.91 -5.09 -3.02
C VAL A 142 -6.31 -5.62 -3.30
N THR A 143 -7.24 -4.75 -3.67
CA THR A 143 -8.62 -5.14 -4.04
C THR A 143 -8.63 -6.09 -5.24
N LEU A 144 -7.89 -5.75 -6.29
CA LEU A 144 -7.75 -6.59 -7.48
C LEU A 144 -7.13 -7.95 -7.12
N GLY A 145 -6.06 -7.95 -6.31
CA GLY A 145 -5.42 -9.17 -5.82
C GLY A 145 -6.36 -10.04 -4.99
N ALA A 146 -7.15 -9.44 -4.10
CA ALA A 146 -8.15 -10.15 -3.31
C ALA A 146 -9.22 -10.82 -4.20
N VAL A 147 -9.69 -10.13 -5.23
CA VAL A 147 -10.63 -10.72 -6.22
C VAL A 147 -9.98 -11.88 -6.96
N MET A 148 -8.72 -11.75 -7.41
CA MET A 148 -8.00 -12.84 -8.06
C MET A 148 -7.82 -14.05 -7.12
N LEU A 149 -7.49 -13.82 -5.84
CA LEU A 149 -7.40 -14.88 -4.84
C LEU A 149 -8.74 -15.59 -4.61
N MET A 150 -9.86 -14.86 -4.57
CA MET A 150 -11.20 -15.45 -4.46
C MET A 150 -11.54 -16.35 -5.67
N VAL A 151 -11.18 -15.91 -6.88
CA VAL A 151 -11.37 -16.72 -8.11
C VAL A 151 -10.50 -17.98 -8.05
N VAL A 152 -9.23 -17.86 -7.66
CA VAL A 152 -8.30 -18.99 -7.49
C VAL A 152 -8.83 -19.95 -6.42
N TYR A 153 -9.32 -19.44 -5.29
CA TYR A 153 -9.92 -20.24 -4.23
C TYR A 153 -11.11 -21.06 -4.73
N GLY A 154 -12.06 -20.45 -5.46
CA GLY A 154 -13.19 -21.16 -6.06
C GLY A 154 -12.75 -22.25 -7.05
N ARG A 155 -11.65 -22.02 -7.78
CA ARG A 155 -11.06 -23.03 -8.67
C ARG A 155 -10.35 -24.15 -7.90
N CYS A 156 -9.71 -23.86 -6.78
CA CYS A 156 -9.09 -24.84 -5.89
C CYS A 156 -10.15 -25.78 -5.30
N LEU A 157 -11.30 -25.25 -4.87
CA LEU A 157 -12.43 -26.04 -4.35
C LEU A 157 -12.98 -27.02 -5.41
N LYS A 158 -12.96 -26.63 -6.68
CA LYS A 158 -13.36 -27.49 -7.82
C LYS A 158 -12.25 -28.43 -8.29
N GLY A 159 -11.08 -28.44 -7.65
CA GLY A 159 -9.96 -29.32 -7.99
C GLY A 159 -9.24 -28.98 -9.31
N HIS A 160 -9.38 -27.76 -9.82
CA HIS A 160 -8.79 -27.36 -11.12
C HIS A 160 -7.27 -27.26 -11.10
N PHE A 161 -6.63 -27.16 -9.94
CA PHE A 161 -5.17 -27.09 -9.80
C PHE A 161 -4.60 -28.39 -9.28
N SER A 162 -3.44 -28.77 -9.81
CA SER A 162 -2.62 -29.87 -9.34
C SER A 162 -1.18 -29.41 -9.14
N ALA A 163 -0.36 -30.23 -8.48
CA ALA A 163 1.08 -29.93 -8.28
C ALA A 163 1.83 -29.68 -9.60
N GLU A 164 1.35 -30.23 -10.72
CA GLU A 164 1.97 -30.09 -12.05
C GLU A 164 1.37 -28.96 -12.90
N ARG A 165 0.13 -28.55 -12.59
CA ARG A 165 -0.65 -27.58 -13.39
C ARG A 165 -1.25 -26.50 -12.49
N HIS A 166 -0.45 -25.53 -12.11
CA HIS A 166 -0.85 -24.46 -11.18
C HIS A 166 -0.32 -23.06 -11.56
N PHE A 167 0.05 -22.84 -12.82
CA PHE A 167 0.60 -21.56 -13.29
C PHE A 167 -0.27 -20.35 -12.93
N ALA A 168 -1.60 -20.46 -13.06
CA ALA A 168 -2.49 -19.33 -12.70
C ALA A 168 -2.50 -19.06 -11.18
N PHE A 169 -2.30 -20.07 -10.35
CA PHE A 169 -2.12 -19.89 -8.90
C PHE A 169 -0.82 -19.16 -8.61
N GLU A 170 0.28 -19.57 -9.22
CA GLU A 170 1.58 -18.92 -9.06
C GLU A 170 1.54 -17.46 -9.51
N GLY A 171 0.92 -17.15 -10.66
CA GLY A 171 0.78 -15.78 -11.13
C GLY A 171 0.05 -14.88 -10.13
N VAL A 172 -1.01 -15.38 -9.50
CA VAL A 172 -1.74 -14.63 -8.46
C VAL A 172 -0.91 -14.53 -7.17
N ALA A 173 -0.18 -15.58 -6.80
CA ALA A 173 0.70 -15.54 -5.63
C ALA A 173 1.84 -14.52 -5.80
N TRP A 174 2.48 -14.48 -6.96
CA TRP A 174 3.49 -13.46 -7.29
C TRP A 174 2.92 -12.05 -7.24
N TYR A 175 1.73 -11.86 -7.81
CA TYR A 175 1.05 -10.56 -7.74
C TYR A 175 0.79 -10.11 -6.31
N TRP A 176 0.31 -11.01 -5.44
CA TRP A 176 0.05 -10.71 -4.04
C TRP A 176 1.32 -10.33 -3.27
N HIS A 177 2.40 -11.10 -3.45
CA HIS A 177 3.69 -10.78 -2.83
C HIS A 177 4.28 -9.47 -3.34
N PHE A 178 4.09 -9.13 -4.62
CA PHE A 178 4.46 -7.83 -5.14
C PHE A 178 3.71 -6.70 -4.41
N VAL A 179 2.40 -6.85 -4.21
CA VAL A 179 1.59 -5.88 -3.47
C VAL A 179 2.07 -5.75 -2.01
N ASP A 180 2.44 -6.85 -1.34
CA ASP A 180 3.03 -6.84 0.00
C ASP A 180 4.33 -6.01 0.07
N VAL A 181 5.22 -6.20 -0.91
CA VAL A 181 6.50 -5.46 -0.98
C VAL A 181 6.28 -3.97 -1.23
N VAL A 182 5.34 -3.63 -2.11
CA VAL A 182 4.96 -2.22 -2.35
C VAL A 182 4.43 -1.57 -1.07
N TRP A 183 3.60 -2.30 -0.29
CA TRP A 183 3.11 -1.80 1.00
C TRP A 183 4.24 -1.51 1.99
N LEU A 184 5.24 -2.39 2.08
CA LEU A 184 6.41 -2.13 2.93
C LEU A 184 7.13 -0.84 2.53
N GLY A 185 7.29 -0.61 1.22
CA GLY A 185 7.83 0.66 0.71
C GLY A 185 6.98 1.87 1.13
N LEU A 186 5.66 1.76 1.01
CA LEU A 186 4.72 2.80 1.46
C LEU A 186 4.80 3.04 2.96
N PHE A 187 4.80 1.98 3.76
CA PHE A 187 4.88 2.08 5.21
C PHE A 187 6.15 2.82 5.65
N ILE A 188 7.29 2.49 5.06
CA ILE A 188 8.58 3.12 5.40
C ILE A 188 8.65 4.56 4.89
N LEU A 189 8.31 4.81 3.61
CA LEU A 189 8.59 6.09 2.96
C LEU A 189 7.49 7.14 3.16
N VAL A 190 6.26 6.72 3.45
CA VAL A 190 5.11 7.62 3.59
C VAL A 190 4.67 7.79 5.03
N TYR A 191 4.71 6.72 5.83
CA TYR A 191 4.23 6.76 7.22
C TYR A 191 5.35 6.93 8.24
N TRP A 192 6.54 6.37 8.02
CA TRP A 192 7.60 6.38 9.01
C TRP A 192 8.65 7.48 8.78
N LEU A 193 9.06 7.72 7.56
CA LEU A 193 10.01 8.77 7.16
C LEU A 193 9.30 10.03 6.71
#